data_584877c766b724317b6f4124899968f8
#
_entry.id   584877c766b724317b6f4124899968f8
#
_cell.length_a   1.000
_cell.length_b   1.000
_cell.length_c   1.000
_cell.angle_alpha   90.00
_cell.angle_beta   90.00
_cell.angle_gamma   90.00
#
_symmetry.space_group_name_H-M   'P 1'
#
loop_
_entity.id
_entity.type
_entity.pdbx_description
1 polymer ?
#
loop_
_entity_poly.entity_id
_entity_poly.type
_entity_poly.pdbx_seq_one_letter_code
_entity_poly.pdbx_strand_id
1 'polypeptide(L)'
;MFRLAICDDDTLHMQNTLRCARETPEAADCDIRTFSAPGELMDAVTGGGYRPHIALLDICMPDSSGIELAQHLHEKLPRCQVIFVSSFLDYATSVYDVEHVYFILKSQMAQRLGPALRRAMDALG
;
A
#
# COMPACT_ATOMS: atom_id res chain seq x y z
N MET A 1 15.46 0.17 -8.62
CA MET A 1 14.05 0.63 -8.78
C MET A 1 13.17 -0.08 -7.76
N PHE A 2 12.41 0.67 -7.00
CA PHE A 2 11.45 0.10 -6.06
C PHE A 2 10.19 -0.36 -6.78
N ARG A 3 9.65 -1.48 -6.35
CA ARG A 3 8.36 -1.98 -6.84
C ARG A 3 7.29 -1.58 -5.82
N LEU A 4 6.29 -0.83 -6.29
CA LEU A 4 5.20 -0.31 -5.48
C LEU A 4 3.90 -0.99 -5.89
N ALA A 5 3.27 -1.70 -4.95
CA ALA A 5 1.96 -2.29 -5.15
C ALA A 5 0.90 -1.38 -4.55
N ILE A 6 -0.20 -1.19 -5.25
CA ILE A 6 -1.35 -0.44 -4.75
C ILE A 6 -2.56 -1.35 -4.83
N CYS A 7 -3.21 -1.59 -3.70
CA CYS A 7 -4.41 -2.43 -3.63
C CYS A 7 -5.59 -1.62 -3.10
N ASP A 8 -6.62 -1.44 -3.93
CA ASP A 8 -7.82 -0.69 -3.60
C ASP A 8 -8.94 -1.16 -4.53
N ASP A 9 -10.08 -1.52 -3.98
CA ASP A 9 -11.22 -1.99 -4.76
C ASP A 9 -12.04 -0.85 -5.40
N ASP A 10 -11.84 0.38 -4.95
CA ASP A 10 -12.54 1.55 -5.48
C ASP A 10 -11.74 2.14 -6.66
N THR A 11 -12.33 2.09 -7.85
CA THR A 11 -11.66 2.55 -9.06
C THR A 11 -11.29 4.03 -9.02
N LEU A 12 -12.15 4.87 -8.49
CA LEU A 12 -11.88 6.31 -8.40
C LEU A 12 -10.73 6.59 -7.43
N HIS A 13 -10.74 5.93 -6.28
CA HIS A 13 -9.65 6.09 -5.31
C HIS A 13 -8.33 5.56 -5.89
N MET A 14 -8.37 4.44 -6.59
CA MET A 14 -7.20 3.88 -7.24
C MET A 14 -6.61 4.87 -8.26
N GLN A 15 -7.45 5.47 -9.08
CA GLN A 15 -7.00 6.45 -10.07
C GLN A 15 -6.40 7.69 -9.41
N ASN A 16 -7.01 8.16 -8.32
CA ASN A 16 -6.47 9.29 -7.57
C ASN A 16 -5.10 8.95 -6.96
N THR A 17 -4.97 7.78 -6.37
CA THR A 17 -3.70 7.33 -5.79
C THR A 17 -2.62 7.23 -6.86
N LEU A 18 -2.94 6.67 -8.04
CA LEU A 18 -2.00 6.60 -9.16
C LEU A 18 -1.56 7.99 -9.61
N ARG A 19 -2.50 8.91 -9.74
CA ARG A 19 -2.18 10.27 -10.14
C ARG A 19 -1.25 10.93 -9.13
N CYS A 20 -1.57 10.81 -7.83
CA CYS A 20 -0.72 11.34 -6.77
C CYS A 20 0.68 10.73 -6.82
N ALA A 21 0.77 9.42 -7.05
CA ALA A 21 2.06 8.74 -7.14
C ALA A 21 2.89 9.26 -8.32
N ARG A 22 2.26 9.46 -9.47
CA ARG A 22 2.95 9.98 -10.65
C ARG A 22 3.45 11.42 -10.47
N GLU A 23 2.77 12.19 -9.63
CA GLU A 23 3.15 13.57 -9.33
C GLU A 23 4.11 13.67 -8.15
N THR A 24 4.37 12.57 -7.45
CA THR A 24 5.22 12.52 -6.27
C THR A 24 6.64 12.15 -6.67
N PRO A 25 7.65 13.02 -6.39
CA PRO A 25 9.03 12.73 -6.81
C PRO A 25 9.57 11.40 -6.30
N GLU A 26 9.21 11.00 -5.07
CA GLU A 26 9.66 9.74 -4.48
C GLU A 26 9.20 8.52 -5.27
N ALA A 27 8.06 8.63 -5.97
CA ALA A 27 7.51 7.52 -6.75
C ALA A 27 7.86 7.59 -8.23
N ALA A 28 8.58 8.64 -8.67
CA ALA A 28 8.84 8.88 -10.10
C ALA A 28 9.53 7.69 -10.79
N ASP A 29 10.42 7.01 -10.08
CA ASP A 29 11.18 5.88 -10.63
C ASP A 29 10.67 4.52 -10.14
N CYS A 30 9.52 4.49 -9.45
CA CYS A 30 8.96 3.23 -8.98
C CYS A 30 8.24 2.49 -10.10
N ASP A 31 8.37 1.16 -10.07
CA ASP A 31 7.55 0.29 -10.89
C ASP A 31 6.23 0.04 -10.16
N ILE A 32 5.14 0.64 -10.65
CA ILE A 32 3.86 0.62 -9.96
C ILE A 32 2.94 -0.43 -10.58
N ARG A 33 2.43 -1.34 -9.75
CA ARG A 33 1.38 -2.28 -10.15
C ARG A 33 0.16 -2.07 -9.27
N THR A 34 -1.02 -2.17 -9.88
CA THR A 34 -2.29 -1.97 -9.19
C THR A 34 -3.09 -3.26 -9.12
N PHE A 35 -3.82 -3.42 -8.04
CA PHE A 35 -4.66 -4.59 -7.79
C PHE A 35 -6.00 -4.11 -7.26
N SER A 36 -7.09 -4.65 -7.81
CA SER A 36 -8.44 -4.25 -7.41
C SER A 36 -9.02 -5.13 -6.31
N ALA A 37 -8.31 -6.18 -5.92
CA ALA A 37 -8.74 -7.08 -4.85
C ALA A 37 -7.53 -7.67 -4.13
N PRO A 38 -7.67 -7.96 -2.81
CA PRO A 38 -6.58 -8.58 -2.04
C PRO A 38 -6.07 -9.90 -2.65
N GLY A 39 -7.00 -10.72 -3.17
CA GLY A 39 -6.65 -12.00 -3.78
C GLY A 39 -5.75 -11.85 -4.99
N GLU A 40 -5.95 -10.81 -5.79
CA GLU A 40 -5.12 -10.55 -6.96
C GLU A 40 -3.67 -10.27 -6.57
N LEU A 41 -3.48 -9.46 -5.53
CA LEU A 41 -2.13 -9.16 -5.03
C LEU A 41 -1.48 -10.43 -4.48
N MET A 42 -2.19 -11.20 -3.66
CA MET A 42 -1.63 -12.41 -3.07
C MET A 42 -1.34 -13.47 -4.11
N ASP A 43 -2.16 -13.59 -5.15
CA ASP A 43 -1.89 -14.51 -6.26
C ASP A 43 -0.61 -14.12 -6.99
N ALA A 44 -0.40 -12.83 -7.21
CA ALA A 44 0.82 -12.34 -7.85
C ALA A 44 2.05 -12.64 -7.00
N VAL A 45 1.93 -12.52 -5.69
CA VAL A 45 3.05 -12.78 -4.76
C VAL A 45 3.33 -14.28 -4.63
N THR A 46 2.29 -15.09 -4.40
CA THR A 46 2.47 -16.51 -4.12
C THR A 46 2.75 -17.34 -5.37
N GLY A 47 2.01 -17.08 -6.45
CA GLY A 47 2.13 -17.86 -7.69
C GLY A 47 2.92 -17.18 -8.79
N GLY A 48 2.92 -15.86 -8.81
CA GLY A 48 3.51 -15.08 -9.88
C GLY A 48 4.93 -14.57 -9.65
N GLY A 49 5.49 -14.81 -8.49
CA GLY A 49 6.85 -14.37 -8.17
C GLY A 49 7.00 -12.85 -7.99
N TYR A 50 5.90 -12.14 -7.85
CA TYR A 50 5.95 -10.69 -7.63
C TYR A 50 6.46 -10.39 -6.22
N ARG A 51 7.43 -9.48 -6.12
CA ARG A 51 8.06 -9.11 -4.84
C ARG A 51 8.04 -7.60 -4.66
N PRO A 52 6.90 -7.02 -4.23
CA PRO A 52 6.84 -5.58 -3.98
C PRO A 52 7.70 -5.19 -2.79
N HIS A 53 8.39 -4.06 -2.90
CA HIS A 53 9.14 -3.48 -1.80
C HIS A 53 8.21 -2.72 -0.86
N ILE A 54 7.18 -2.08 -1.42
CA ILE A 54 6.26 -1.20 -0.71
C ILE A 54 4.84 -1.54 -1.18
N ALA A 55 3.90 -1.62 -0.23
CA ALA A 55 2.49 -1.86 -0.53
C ALA A 55 1.62 -0.78 0.10
N LEU A 56 0.83 -0.10 -0.75
CA LEU A 56 -0.22 0.81 -0.33
C LEU A 56 -1.52 0.02 -0.29
N LEU A 57 -2.06 -0.18 0.90
CA LEU A 57 -3.22 -1.05 1.11
C LEU A 57 -4.40 -0.26 1.67
N ASP A 58 -5.52 -0.27 0.95
CA ASP A 58 -6.78 0.25 1.48
C ASP A 58 -7.26 -0.67 2.60
N ILE A 59 -7.62 -0.11 3.74
CA ILE A 59 -8.10 -0.89 4.88
C ILE A 59 -9.49 -1.48 4.61
N CYS A 60 -10.38 -0.67 4.01
CA CYS A 60 -11.77 -1.07 3.79
C CYS A 60 -11.97 -1.66 2.40
N MET A 61 -11.98 -2.99 2.30
CA MET A 61 -12.28 -3.72 1.07
C MET A 61 -13.35 -4.79 1.36
N PRO A 62 -14.26 -5.06 0.40
CA PRO A 62 -15.42 -5.93 0.66
C PRO A 62 -15.10 -7.34 1.12
N ASP A 63 -14.11 -7.98 0.51
CA ASP A 63 -13.84 -9.39 0.73
C ASP A 63 -12.82 -9.67 1.83
N SER A 64 -12.00 -8.66 2.16
CA SER A 64 -10.95 -8.80 3.16
C SER A 64 -10.44 -7.41 3.50
N SER A 65 -10.07 -7.20 4.75
CA SER A 65 -9.50 -5.92 5.15
C SER A 65 -8.05 -5.81 4.69
N GLY A 66 -7.59 -4.58 4.47
CA GLY A 66 -6.18 -4.32 4.19
C GLY A 66 -5.28 -4.78 5.33
N ILE A 67 -5.80 -4.84 6.55
CA ILE A 67 -5.06 -5.32 7.72
C ILE A 67 -4.76 -6.81 7.58
N GLU A 68 -5.76 -7.61 7.23
CA GLU A 68 -5.56 -9.05 6.97
C GLU A 68 -4.61 -9.27 5.81
N LEU A 69 -4.75 -8.48 4.75
CA LEU A 69 -3.86 -8.55 3.60
C LEU A 69 -2.42 -8.27 4.01
N ALA A 70 -2.20 -7.26 4.85
CA ALA A 70 -0.85 -6.93 5.34
C ALA A 70 -0.25 -8.09 6.13
N GLN A 71 -1.05 -8.77 6.96
CA GLN A 71 -0.61 -9.92 7.73
C GLN A 71 -0.16 -11.06 6.81
N HIS A 72 -0.97 -11.39 5.81
CA HIS A 72 -0.63 -12.42 4.83
C HIS A 72 0.60 -12.04 4.00
N LEU A 73 0.69 -10.77 3.61
CA LEU A 73 1.82 -10.27 2.85
C LEU A 73 3.13 -10.40 3.65
N HIS A 74 3.10 -10.07 4.94
CA HIS A 74 4.28 -10.17 5.81
C HIS A 74 4.71 -11.60 6.04
N GLU A 75 3.80 -12.57 5.99
CA GLU A 75 4.16 -13.99 6.08
C GLU A 75 5.04 -14.41 4.89
N LYS A 76 4.80 -13.86 3.72
CA LYS A 76 5.55 -14.18 2.50
C LYS A 76 6.73 -13.24 2.27
N LEU A 77 6.54 -11.97 2.59
CA LEU A 77 7.51 -10.91 2.36
C LEU A 77 7.69 -10.07 3.63
N PRO A 78 8.46 -10.57 4.61
CA PRO A 78 8.59 -9.88 5.90
C PRO A 78 9.17 -8.48 5.81
N ARG A 79 9.91 -8.18 4.74
CA ARG A 79 10.55 -6.86 4.57
C ARG A 79 9.72 -5.89 3.73
N CYS A 80 8.60 -6.33 3.17
CA CYS A 80 7.72 -5.43 2.43
C CYS A 80 7.19 -4.35 3.37
N GLN A 81 7.35 -3.10 3.00
CA GLN A 81 6.91 -1.96 3.80
C GLN A 81 5.45 -1.65 3.48
N VAL A 82 4.61 -1.65 4.51
CA VAL A 82 3.17 -1.45 4.34
C VAL A 82 2.80 -0.02 4.71
N ILE A 83 2.04 0.61 3.83
CA ILE A 83 1.41 1.91 4.08
C ILE A 83 -0.10 1.68 4.00
N PHE A 84 -0.79 1.91 5.09
CA PHE A 84 -2.25 1.80 5.12
C PHE A 84 -2.90 3.08 4.64
N VAL A 85 -3.98 2.93 3.89
CA VAL A 85 -4.77 4.04 3.36
C VAL A 85 -6.22 3.84 3.77
N SER A 86 -6.87 4.90 4.23
CA SER A 86 -8.28 4.83 4.64
C SER A 86 -8.98 6.15 4.46
N SER A 87 -10.29 6.09 4.23
CA SER A 87 -11.15 7.28 4.23
C SER A 87 -11.48 7.76 5.65
N PHE A 88 -11.23 6.92 6.67
CA PHE A 88 -11.67 7.18 8.04
C PHE A 88 -10.51 7.10 9.02
N LEU A 89 -10.36 8.16 9.82
CA LEU A 89 -9.33 8.22 10.87
C LEU A 89 -9.51 7.14 11.93
N ASP A 90 -10.75 6.70 12.16
CA ASP A 90 -11.04 5.68 13.19
C ASP A 90 -10.27 4.39 12.98
N TYR A 91 -9.89 4.07 11.75
CA TYR A 91 -9.10 2.86 11.48
C TYR A 91 -7.64 2.97 11.89
N ALA A 92 -7.15 4.16 12.25
CA ALA A 92 -5.76 4.33 12.68
C ALA A 92 -5.42 3.49 13.90
N THR A 93 -6.39 3.24 14.80
CA THR A 93 -6.17 2.40 15.97
C THR A 93 -6.19 0.91 15.65
N SER A 94 -6.85 0.52 14.57
CA SER A 94 -6.98 -0.88 14.16
C SER A 94 -5.68 -1.45 13.61
N VAL A 95 -4.71 -0.61 13.24
CA VAL A 95 -3.46 -1.05 12.63
C VAL A 95 -2.31 -1.17 13.63
N TYR A 96 -2.54 -0.93 14.91
CA TYR A 96 -1.48 -0.96 15.93
C TYR A 96 -0.73 -2.27 15.99
N ASP A 97 -1.42 -3.39 15.83
CA ASP A 97 -0.82 -4.71 15.99
C ASP A 97 -0.25 -5.26 14.69
N VAL A 98 -0.31 -4.48 13.61
CA VAL A 98 0.21 -4.88 12.31
C VAL A 98 1.37 -3.97 11.96
N GLU A 99 2.52 -4.56 11.67
CA GLU A 99 3.69 -3.78 11.28
C GLU A 99 3.43 -2.98 10.01
N HIS A 100 3.61 -1.68 10.09
CA HIS A 100 3.45 -0.77 8.97
C HIS A 100 4.32 0.47 9.21
N VAL A 101 4.60 1.23 8.15
CA VAL A 101 5.45 2.42 8.26
C VAL A 101 4.65 3.71 8.30
N TYR A 102 3.41 3.71 7.80
CA TYR A 102 2.64 4.94 7.71
C TYR A 102 1.15 4.64 7.55
N PHE A 103 0.32 5.59 7.96
CA PHE A 103 -1.13 5.55 7.77
C PHE A 103 -1.54 6.86 7.09
N ILE A 104 -2.20 6.77 5.94
CA ILE A 104 -2.61 7.94 5.16
C ILE A 104 -4.14 8.00 5.08
N LEU A 105 -4.72 9.15 5.44
CA LEU A 105 -6.11 9.44 5.11
C LEU A 105 -6.20 9.75 3.61
N LYS A 106 -7.18 9.19 2.91
CA LYS A 106 -7.33 9.39 1.47
C LYS A 106 -7.46 10.87 1.10
N SER A 107 -8.07 11.67 1.97
CA SER A 107 -8.19 13.11 1.76
C SER A 107 -6.84 13.85 1.83
N GLN A 108 -5.81 13.21 2.37
CA GLN A 108 -4.47 13.80 2.52
C GLN A 108 -3.42 13.12 1.65
N MET A 109 -3.84 12.36 0.65
CA MET A 109 -2.92 11.59 -0.18
C MET A 109 -1.85 12.48 -0.83
N ALA A 110 -2.25 13.60 -1.40
CA ALA A 110 -1.31 14.49 -2.09
C ALA A 110 -0.21 15.03 -1.16
N GLN A 111 -0.54 15.29 0.11
CA GLN A 111 0.41 15.85 1.06
C GLN A 111 1.25 14.79 1.77
N ARG A 112 0.74 13.55 1.89
CA ARG A 112 1.35 12.54 2.75
C ARG A 112 2.06 11.41 2.02
N LEU A 113 1.75 11.21 0.74
CA LEU A 113 2.33 10.09 0.00
C LEU A 113 3.85 10.18 -0.10
N GLY A 114 4.38 11.36 -0.42
CA GLY A 114 5.83 11.55 -0.51
C GLY A 114 6.55 11.20 0.80
N PRO A 115 6.17 11.81 1.93
CA PRO A 115 6.77 11.46 3.23
C PRO A 115 6.64 9.98 3.58
N ALA A 116 5.50 9.36 3.28
CA ALA A 116 5.28 7.94 3.56
C ALA A 116 6.22 7.06 2.74
N LEU A 117 6.36 7.34 1.45
CA LEU A 117 7.27 6.61 0.57
C LEU A 117 8.72 6.77 0.99
N ARG A 118 9.11 7.99 1.36
CA ARG A 118 10.48 8.23 1.84
C ARG A 118 10.78 7.40 3.08
N ARG A 119 9.84 7.35 4.03
CA ARG A 119 10.00 6.53 5.23
C ARG A 119 10.14 5.05 4.89
N ALA A 120 9.32 4.56 3.96
CA ALA A 120 9.39 3.17 3.53
C ALA A 120 10.73 2.85 2.86
N MET A 121 11.20 3.72 1.99
CA MET A 121 12.47 3.54 1.31
C MET A 121 13.65 3.56 2.28
N ASP A 122 13.61 4.46 3.27
CA ASP A 122 14.64 4.53 4.31
C ASP A 122 14.68 3.24 5.14
N ALA A 123 13.52 2.66 5.42
CA ALA A 123 13.44 1.39 6.17
C ALA A 123 14.00 0.22 5.38
N LEU A 124 13.96 0.29 4.05
CA LEU A 124 14.50 -0.76 3.19
C LEU A 124 16.02 -0.66 3.02
N GLY A 125 16.53 0.48 3.28
CA GLY A 125 17.89 0.71 3.18
C GLY A 125 18.86 1.10 2.92
#